data_8509a188a64e2296bcfc3cf62565a5a1
#
_entry.id   8509a188a64e2296bcfc3cf62565a5a1
#
_cell.length_a   1.000
_cell.length_b   1.000
_cell.length_c   1.000
_cell.angle_alpha   90.00
_cell.angle_beta   90.00
_cell.angle_gamma   90.00
#
_symmetry.space_group_name_H-M   'P 1'
#
loop_
_entity.id
_entity.type
_entity.pdbx_description
1 polymer ?
#
loop_
_entity_poly.entity_id
_entity_poly.type
_entity_poly.pdbx_seq_one_letter_code
_entity_poly.pdbx_strand_id
1 'polypeptide(L)'
;MHATFVLAIPFLPMPSSFITRDLVVMKLIKERCKLADAQAVKDQKNEFIDRWNLNANTKRSEYEESIRAMFPPRKQWCGIGKKRRCLDTGSRNQLRLKKTYLKAKKNGSTATWYKELCDYADGIVRMVDNTEGEIPPPRISVIEKKVKQEKCLIECRPICSFDIKVKIIFSLLNKYLTKLFDFYFYECSYAFRLPNNKGYHLQHLNAVSKVRDYRIAHFGKSLYVAECDMQKFYDTISHGVIKTRFSLLLHRAKKDGKITSTEAKLVRKWFFRYVDCFNFLEHIYRNNKKPHTDNFCHGIKNSNGYDCKIKWIDKEDYGNGYSAFLRRARKRKGYVGVPQGGALSGVIANLVMHHVDKAVYEEIGGEDVLYCRFCDDMILIGTDNTVVDKVFKTYNRAIKKSQLIPHPNKDIDVEHMSEFWNGKTRGPYEWNEKGDNVYPWITFVGFDINWKGNLRIRKASFKRQIAKQNKIANELLVPYARNKMPRYCAGTIKASLVSRLIGMSVGRVKLWDYQDNPNVHSWMSTFSILDENPWSAKQLKALDRHRQVVIARANKKLLSIKCTNKKKEGNPRENQRERFMYHGCPFSYYGQCFKYKNKLK
;
A
#
# COMPACT_ATOMS: atom_id res chain seq x y z
N MET A 1 13.37 37.68 3.70
CA MET A 1 13.17 37.41 2.28
C MET A 1 13.81 36.06 1.94
N HIS A 2 13.10 34.94 2.07
CA HIS A 2 13.53 33.67 1.53
C HIS A 2 12.66 33.38 0.32
N ALA A 3 13.18 33.72 -0.85
CA ALA A 3 12.63 33.32 -2.13
C ALA A 3 12.72 31.79 -2.23
N THR A 4 11.59 31.14 -2.12
CA THR A 4 11.42 29.70 -2.40
C THR A 4 11.72 29.52 -3.88
N PHE A 5 12.94 29.08 -4.22
CA PHE A 5 13.25 28.58 -5.56
C PHE A 5 12.45 27.30 -5.77
N VAL A 6 11.25 27.47 -6.28
CA VAL A 6 10.53 26.39 -6.94
C VAL A 6 11.34 26.05 -8.19
N LEU A 7 12.20 25.04 -8.10
CA LEU A 7 12.81 24.43 -9.27
C LEU A 7 11.68 24.00 -10.20
N ALA A 8 11.48 24.77 -11.26
CA ALA A 8 10.52 24.48 -12.30
C ALA A 8 10.88 23.13 -12.93
N ILE A 9 10.22 22.07 -12.47
CA ILE A 9 10.25 20.79 -13.16
C ILE A 9 9.74 21.06 -14.57
N PRO A 10 10.50 20.76 -15.65
CA PRO A 10 10.00 20.97 -17.00
C PRO A 10 8.69 20.22 -17.17
N PHE A 11 7.63 20.95 -17.38
CA PHE A 11 6.29 20.43 -17.54
C PHE A 11 6.23 19.64 -18.84
N LEU A 12 6.33 18.32 -18.75
CA LEU A 12 6.07 17.46 -19.91
C LEU A 12 4.62 17.69 -20.38
N PRO A 13 4.39 17.98 -21.65
CA PRO A 13 3.06 18.27 -22.14
C PRO A 13 2.08 17.16 -21.77
N MET A 14 0.87 17.55 -21.36
CA MET A 14 -0.19 16.60 -21.05
C MET A 14 -0.64 15.94 -22.37
N PRO A 15 -0.90 14.63 -22.38
CA PRO A 15 -1.51 14.00 -23.55
C PRO A 15 -2.89 14.61 -23.81
N SER A 16 -3.27 14.75 -25.06
CA SER A 16 -4.57 15.31 -25.51
C SER A 16 -5.80 14.55 -24.99
N SER A 17 -5.61 13.34 -24.49
CA SER A 17 -6.64 12.56 -23.80
C SER A 17 -6.01 11.70 -22.69
N PHE A 18 -6.76 11.46 -21.58
CA PHE A 18 -6.28 10.55 -20.55
C PHE A 18 -6.31 9.07 -20.98
N ILE A 19 -6.97 8.74 -22.09
CA ILE A 19 -7.09 7.40 -22.62
C ILE A 19 -6.79 7.37 -24.13
N THR A 20 -6.00 6.39 -24.54
CA THR A 20 -5.72 6.05 -25.94
C THR A 20 -5.59 4.53 -26.06
N ARG A 21 -5.75 3.99 -27.27
CA ARG A 21 -5.53 2.55 -27.55
C ARG A 21 -4.22 2.06 -26.95
N ASP A 22 -3.11 2.74 -27.19
CA ASP A 22 -1.80 2.32 -26.70
C ASP A 22 -1.73 2.31 -25.16
N LEU A 23 -2.31 3.30 -24.48
CA LEU A 23 -2.36 3.34 -23.03
C LEU A 23 -3.17 2.18 -22.45
N VAL A 24 -4.30 1.85 -23.08
CA VAL A 24 -5.14 0.71 -22.71
C VAL A 24 -4.36 -0.60 -22.88
N VAL A 25 -3.73 -0.81 -24.03
CA VAL A 25 -2.91 -2.00 -24.32
C VAL A 25 -1.77 -2.14 -23.30
N MET A 26 -1.08 -1.04 -22.94
CA MET A 26 -0.03 -1.08 -21.93
C MET A 26 -0.57 -1.51 -20.54
N LYS A 27 -1.81 -1.14 -20.19
CA LYS A 27 -2.46 -1.61 -18.96
C LYS A 27 -2.85 -3.07 -19.05
N LEU A 28 -3.40 -3.53 -20.18
CA LEU A 28 -3.72 -4.93 -20.42
C LEU A 28 -2.46 -5.82 -20.34
N ILE A 29 -1.34 -5.41 -20.93
CA ILE A 29 -0.05 -6.09 -20.78
C ILE A 29 0.35 -6.24 -19.31
N LYS A 30 0.21 -5.16 -18.53
CA LYS A 30 0.51 -5.20 -17.09
C LYS A 30 -0.39 -6.18 -16.34
N GLU A 31 -1.70 -6.17 -16.61
CA GLU A 31 -2.65 -7.11 -15.99
C GLU A 31 -2.36 -8.56 -16.43
N ARG A 32 -2.10 -8.81 -17.72
CA ARG A 32 -1.70 -10.14 -18.23
C ARG A 32 -0.49 -10.71 -17.50
N CYS A 33 0.53 -9.88 -17.25
CA CYS A 33 1.73 -10.30 -16.54
C CYS A 33 1.48 -10.52 -15.04
N LYS A 34 0.66 -9.68 -14.40
CA LYS A 34 0.26 -9.87 -12.99
C LYS A 34 -0.52 -11.17 -12.78
N LEU A 35 -1.46 -11.47 -13.69
CA LEU A 35 -2.24 -12.71 -13.62
C LEU A 35 -1.34 -13.94 -13.80
N ALA A 36 -0.33 -13.87 -14.68
CA ALA A 36 0.64 -14.95 -14.84
C ALA A 36 1.49 -15.15 -13.57
N ASP A 37 1.90 -14.08 -12.90
CA ASP A 37 2.64 -14.16 -11.64
C ASP A 37 1.76 -14.69 -10.49
N ALA A 38 0.51 -14.24 -10.41
CA ALA A 38 -0.46 -14.74 -9.43
C ALA A 38 -0.78 -16.22 -9.65
N GLN A 39 -0.94 -16.65 -10.90
CA GLN A 39 -1.16 -18.04 -11.25
C GLN A 39 0.04 -18.91 -10.86
N ALA A 40 1.26 -18.46 -11.13
CA ALA A 40 2.47 -19.20 -10.73
C ALA A 40 2.55 -19.40 -9.21
N VAL A 41 2.09 -18.41 -8.43
CA VAL A 41 1.99 -18.54 -6.95
C VAL A 41 0.86 -19.50 -6.55
N LYS A 42 -0.29 -19.45 -7.23
CA LYS A 42 -1.38 -20.41 -7.01
C LYS A 42 -0.93 -21.83 -7.36
N ASP A 43 -0.29 -22.01 -8.52
CA ASP A 43 0.19 -23.32 -8.97
C ASP A 43 1.20 -23.90 -7.98
N GLN A 44 2.13 -23.09 -7.45
CA GLN A 44 3.01 -23.51 -6.38
C GLN A 44 2.26 -23.93 -5.11
N LYS A 45 1.25 -23.14 -4.69
CA LYS A 45 0.41 -23.50 -3.53
C LYS A 45 -0.40 -24.75 -3.80
N ASN A 46 -1.03 -24.83 -4.98
CA ASN A 46 -1.86 -25.95 -5.37
C ASN A 46 -1.02 -27.21 -5.62
N GLU A 47 0.17 -27.08 -6.16
CA GLU A 47 1.12 -28.20 -6.27
C GLU A 47 1.43 -28.80 -4.91
N PHE A 48 1.44 -27.98 -3.86
CA PHE A 48 1.47 -28.45 -2.48
C PHE A 48 0.13 -29.01 -1.99
N ILE A 49 -1.02 -28.43 -2.38
CA ILE A 49 -2.36 -28.78 -1.93
C ILE A 49 -2.91 -30.00 -2.69
N ASP A 50 -2.82 -30.06 -4.01
CA ASP A 50 -3.30 -31.16 -4.86
C ASP A 50 -2.62 -32.50 -4.54
N ARG A 51 -1.35 -32.43 -4.17
CA ARG A 51 -0.61 -33.60 -3.72
C ARG A 51 -1.06 -34.11 -2.34
N TRP A 52 -1.92 -33.37 -1.67
CA TRP A 52 -2.54 -33.71 -0.40
C TRP A 52 -3.96 -34.21 -0.53
N ASN A 53 -4.49 -34.42 -1.73
CA ASN A 53 -5.91 -34.71 -1.99
C ASN A 53 -6.86 -33.68 -1.36
N LEU A 54 -6.45 -32.43 -1.26
CA LEU A 54 -7.33 -31.32 -0.94
C LEU A 54 -7.84 -30.81 -2.27
N ASN A 55 -9.17 -30.78 -2.48
CA ASN A 55 -9.81 -30.28 -3.70
C ASN A 55 -9.34 -28.84 -3.97
N ALA A 56 -8.25 -28.70 -4.68
CA ALA A 56 -7.74 -27.40 -5.09
C ALA A 56 -8.45 -27.04 -6.39
N ASN A 57 -9.18 -25.94 -6.37
CA ASN A 57 -9.75 -25.41 -7.59
C ASN A 57 -8.64 -24.77 -8.42
N THR A 58 -8.01 -25.58 -9.28
CA THR A 58 -6.93 -25.15 -10.19
C THR A 58 -7.44 -24.41 -11.40
N LYS A 59 -8.76 -24.43 -11.65
CA LYS A 59 -9.37 -23.75 -12.79
C LYS A 59 -9.12 -22.24 -12.70
N ARG A 60 -8.69 -21.68 -13.82
CA ARG A 60 -8.61 -20.23 -13.98
C ARG A 60 -10.02 -19.66 -14.02
N SER A 61 -10.18 -18.44 -13.52
CA SER A 61 -11.44 -17.73 -13.73
C SER A 61 -11.63 -17.39 -15.21
N GLU A 62 -12.87 -17.28 -15.66
CA GLU A 62 -13.19 -16.80 -17.02
C GLU A 62 -12.48 -15.48 -17.34
N TYR A 63 -12.37 -14.61 -16.35
CA TYR A 63 -11.63 -13.36 -16.41
C TYR A 63 -10.13 -13.58 -16.73
N GLU A 64 -9.47 -14.54 -16.06
CA GLU A 64 -8.05 -14.85 -16.30
C GLU A 64 -7.86 -15.43 -17.71
N GLU A 65 -8.77 -16.28 -18.16
CA GLU A 65 -8.74 -16.88 -19.50
C GLU A 65 -9.00 -15.83 -20.59
N SER A 66 -9.99 -14.94 -20.41
CA SER A 66 -10.27 -13.88 -21.41
C SER A 66 -9.09 -12.96 -21.64
N ILE A 67 -8.41 -12.50 -20.56
CA ILE A 67 -7.21 -11.68 -20.71
C ILE A 67 -6.06 -12.47 -21.34
N ARG A 68 -5.96 -13.76 -21.05
CA ARG A 68 -4.89 -14.59 -21.61
C ARG A 68 -5.07 -14.82 -23.10
N ALA A 69 -6.29 -15.02 -23.55
CA ALA A 69 -6.63 -15.24 -24.97
C ALA A 69 -6.27 -14.04 -25.86
N MET A 70 -6.39 -12.81 -25.36
CA MET A 70 -6.05 -11.59 -26.09
C MET A 70 -4.55 -11.45 -26.44
N PHE A 71 -3.68 -12.33 -25.97
CA PHE A 71 -2.23 -12.21 -26.17
C PHE A 71 -1.64 -13.47 -26.79
N PRO A 72 -0.58 -13.34 -27.61
CA PRO A 72 0.06 -14.50 -28.20
C PRO A 72 0.69 -15.40 -27.15
N PRO A 73 0.86 -16.70 -27.42
CA PRO A 73 1.54 -17.64 -26.55
C PRO A 73 2.95 -17.13 -26.18
N ARG A 74 3.39 -17.43 -24.95
CA ARG A 74 4.67 -16.93 -24.42
C ARG A 74 5.88 -17.27 -25.28
N LYS A 75 5.83 -18.36 -26.05
CA LYS A 75 6.87 -18.77 -27.00
C LYS A 75 7.08 -17.74 -28.11
N GLN A 76 6.03 -17.02 -28.49
CA GLN A 76 6.05 -15.98 -29.55
C GLN A 76 6.48 -14.60 -29.02
N TRP A 77 6.69 -14.42 -27.71
CA TRP A 77 7.08 -13.12 -27.16
C TRP A 77 8.52 -12.78 -27.56
N CYS A 78 8.73 -11.54 -28.00
CA CYS A 78 10.05 -11.03 -28.36
C CYS A 78 11.06 -11.19 -27.23
N GLY A 79 12.31 -11.49 -27.61
CA GLY A 79 13.43 -11.50 -26.68
C GLY A 79 13.79 -10.10 -26.15
N ILE A 80 14.49 -10.06 -25.04
CA ILE A 80 15.08 -8.84 -24.45
C ILE A 80 16.60 -8.97 -24.42
N GLY A 81 17.32 -7.85 -24.60
CA GLY A 81 18.78 -7.83 -24.59
C GLY A 81 19.39 -8.32 -23.26
N LYS A 82 20.65 -8.76 -23.32
CA LYS A 82 21.39 -9.31 -22.17
C LYS A 82 21.40 -8.37 -20.96
N LYS A 83 21.59 -7.06 -21.17
CA LYS A 83 21.60 -6.03 -20.12
C LYS A 83 20.30 -5.94 -19.29
N ARG A 84 19.15 -6.40 -19.84
CA ARG A 84 17.86 -6.38 -19.15
C ARG A 84 17.47 -7.71 -18.50
N ARG A 85 18.37 -8.71 -18.50
CA ARG A 85 18.15 -10.01 -17.86
C ARG A 85 18.21 -9.94 -16.33
N CYS A 86 18.79 -8.87 -15.78
CA CYS A 86 18.83 -8.61 -14.33
C CYS A 86 17.45 -8.30 -13.73
N LEU A 87 16.48 -7.81 -14.51
CA LEU A 87 15.15 -7.50 -14.03
C LEU A 87 14.41 -8.74 -13.49
N ASP A 88 13.48 -8.52 -12.56
CA ASP A 88 12.59 -9.57 -12.08
C ASP A 88 11.74 -10.17 -13.21
N THR A 89 11.18 -11.38 -12.97
CA THR A 89 10.43 -12.11 -14.00
C THR A 89 9.22 -11.33 -14.50
N GLY A 90 8.49 -10.63 -13.62
CA GLY A 90 7.31 -9.84 -13.99
C GLY A 90 7.70 -8.68 -14.90
N SER A 91 8.71 -7.90 -14.54
CA SER A 91 9.24 -6.80 -15.35
C SER A 91 9.77 -7.28 -16.70
N ARG A 92 10.51 -8.41 -16.73
CA ARG A 92 10.96 -9.02 -17.99
C ARG A 92 9.78 -9.42 -18.89
N ASN A 93 8.77 -10.05 -18.34
CA ASN A 93 7.58 -10.45 -19.09
C ASN A 93 6.84 -9.23 -19.66
N GLN A 94 6.68 -8.17 -18.87
CA GLN A 94 6.07 -6.91 -19.34
C GLN A 94 6.87 -6.31 -20.51
N LEU A 95 8.20 -6.24 -20.41
CA LEU A 95 9.05 -5.74 -21.49
C LEU A 95 8.97 -6.60 -22.75
N ARG A 96 9.00 -7.92 -22.62
CA ARG A 96 8.88 -8.85 -23.75
C ARG A 96 7.55 -8.65 -24.47
N LEU A 97 6.44 -8.64 -23.72
CA LEU A 97 5.11 -8.50 -24.30
C LEU A 97 4.89 -7.11 -24.90
N LYS A 98 5.39 -6.04 -24.24
CA LYS A 98 5.40 -4.69 -24.81
C LYS A 98 6.15 -4.64 -26.13
N LYS A 99 7.34 -5.26 -26.21
CA LYS A 99 8.13 -5.31 -27.45
C LYS A 99 7.40 -6.10 -28.54
N THR A 100 6.71 -7.19 -28.17
CA THR A 100 5.89 -7.98 -29.09
C THR A 100 4.77 -7.13 -29.71
N TYR A 101 4.02 -6.42 -28.88
CA TYR A 101 2.97 -5.50 -29.33
C TYR A 101 3.52 -4.40 -30.27
N LEU A 102 4.58 -3.71 -29.85
CA LEU A 102 5.17 -2.62 -30.63
C LEU A 102 5.72 -3.11 -31.98
N LYS A 103 6.29 -4.33 -32.04
CA LYS A 103 6.72 -4.95 -33.29
C LYS A 103 5.53 -5.25 -34.20
N ALA A 104 4.46 -5.84 -33.66
CA ALA A 104 3.23 -6.09 -34.41
C ALA A 104 2.61 -4.80 -34.94
N LYS A 105 2.56 -3.75 -34.13
CA LYS A 105 2.08 -2.42 -34.53
C LYS A 105 2.91 -1.83 -35.66
N LYS A 106 4.25 -1.86 -35.53
CA LYS A 106 5.16 -1.31 -36.56
C LYS A 106 5.02 -2.03 -37.91
N ASN A 107 4.82 -3.34 -37.88
CA ASN A 107 4.76 -4.18 -39.08
C ASN A 107 3.33 -4.31 -39.64
N GLY A 108 2.33 -3.56 -39.17
CA GLY A 108 0.95 -3.67 -39.65
C GLY A 108 0.38 -5.10 -39.49
N SER A 109 0.66 -5.78 -38.38
CA SER A 109 0.32 -7.21 -38.21
C SER A 109 -1.14 -7.50 -38.45
N THR A 110 -1.45 -8.53 -39.25
CA THR A 110 -2.79 -9.08 -39.47
C THR A 110 -3.14 -10.24 -38.52
N ALA A 111 -2.24 -10.58 -37.61
CA ALA A 111 -2.44 -11.68 -36.65
C ALA A 111 -3.72 -11.50 -35.82
N THR A 112 -4.51 -12.55 -35.67
CA THR A 112 -5.81 -12.54 -34.99
C THR A 112 -5.70 -11.93 -33.58
N TRP A 113 -4.72 -12.36 -32.78
CA TRP A 113 -4.53 -11.82 -31.41
C TRP A 113 -4.30 -10.29 -31.41
N TYR A 114 -3.62 -9.75 -32.44
CA TYR A 114 -3.32 -8.31 -32.52
C TYR A 114 -4.57 -7.51 -32.86
N LYS A 115 -5.38 -7.99 -33.81
CA LYS A 115 -6.67 -7.37 -34.16
C LYS A 115 -7.63 -7.40 -32.96
N GLU A 116 -7.85 -8.56 -32.35
CA GLU A 116 -8.70 -8.72 -31.15
C GLU A 116 -8.26 -7.82 -30.00
N LEU A 117 -6.95 -7.72 -29.72
CA LEU A 117 -6.42 -6.84 -28.70
C LEU A 117 -6.68 -5.35 -29.00
N CYS A 118 -6.52 -4.95 -30.26
CA CYS A 118 -6.80 -3.58 -30.70
C CYS A 118 -8.29 -3.27 -30.61
N ASP A 119 -9.15 -4.15 -31.10
CA ASP A 119 -10.61 -3.99 -31.08
C ASP A 119 -11.15 -3.90 -29.64
N TYR A 120 -10.61 -4.73 -28.75
CA TYR A 120 -10.94 -4.66 -27.33
C TYR A 120 -10.49 -3.33 -26.69
N ALA A 121 -9.29 -2.86 -27.04
CA ALA A 121 -8.78 -1.60 -26.52
C ALA A 121 -9.56 -0.40 -27.08
N ASP A 122 -9.93 -0.41 -28.35
CA ASP A 122 -10.78 0.60 -28.98
C ASP A 122 -12.18 0.61 -28.40
N GLY A 123 -12.73 -0.57 -28.08
CA GLY A 123 -13.98 -0.69 -27.35
C GLY A 123 -13.96 0.04 -26.00
N ILE A 124 -12.83 -0.02 -25.28
CA ILE A 124 -12.65 0.73 -24.01
C ILE A 124 -12.53 2.25 -24.26
N VAL A 125 -11.83 2.66 -25.34
CA VAL A 125 -11.74 4.08 -25.69
C VAL A 125 -13.13 4.63 -26.07
N ARG A 126 -13.87 3.93 -26.96
CA ARG A 126 -15.26 4.30 -27.32
C ARG A 126 -16.18 4.38 -26.10
N MET A 127 -16.04 3.47 -25.13
CA MET A 127 -16.81 3.51 -23.87
C MET A 127 -16.55 4.81 -23.09
N VAL A 128 -15.34 5.36 -23.17
CA VAL A 128 -15.02 6.64 -22.50
C VAL A 128 -15.63 7.82 -23.23
N ASP A 129 -15.63 7.81 -24.55
CA ASP A 129 -16.18 8.91 -25.37
C ASP A 129 -17.71 8.94 -25.33
N ASN A 130 -18.36 7.79 -25.48
CA ASN A 130 -19.84 7.67 -25.52
C ASN A 130 -20.50 7.90 -24.15
N THR A 131 -19.78 7.76 -23.07
CA THR A 131 -20.18 8.09 -21.69
C THR A 131 -21.61 7.74 -21.27
N GLU A 132 -22.26 6.78 -21.90
CA GLU A 132 -23.61 6.32 -21.57
C GLU A 132 -23.60 5.19 -20.54
N GLY A 133 -24.68 5.07 -19.77
CA GLY A 133 -24.87 4.04 -18.74
C GLY A 133 -24.20 4.35 -17.40
N GLU A 134 -24.70 3.73 -16.36
CA GLU A 134 -24.14 3.79 -15.00
C GLU A 134 -22.96 2.82 -14.85
N ILE A 135 -21.97 3.21 -14.04
CA ILE A 135 -20.91 2.30 -13.65
C ILE A 135 -21.42 1.43 -12.52
N PRO A 136 -21.41 0.10 -12.66
CA PRO A 136 -21.85 -0.78 -11.59
C PRO A 136 -20.95 -0.62 -10.36
N PRO A 137 -21.50 -0.78 -9.15
CA PRO A 137 -20.73 -0.74 -7.93
C PRO A 137 -19.64 -1.82 -7.95
N PRO A 138 -18.48 -1.58 -7.28
CA PRO A 138 -17.39 -2.54 -7.27
C PRO A 138 -17.80 -3.82 -6.52
N ARG A 139 -17.23 -4.95 -6.94
CA ARG A 139 -17.29 -6.20 -6.16
C ARG A 139 -16.49 -6.02 -4.87
N ILE A 140 -17.04 -6.47 -3.76
CA ILE A 140 -16.44 -6.33 -2.44
C ILE A 140 -15.91 -7.69 -1.98
N SER A 141 -14.66 -7.71 -1.59
CA SER A 141 -14.01 -8.82 -0.90
C SER A 141 -13.51 -8.37 0.47
N VAL A 142 -13.36 -9.30 1.40
CA VAL A 142 -13.00 -8.99 2.79
C VAL A 142 -11.65 -9.58 3.13
N ILE A 143 -10.78 -8.77 3.74
CA ILE A 143 -9.49 -9.24 4.24
C ILE A 143 -9.35 -8.98 5.75
N GLU A 144 -8.68 -9.90 6.45
CA GLU A 144 -8.37 -9.74 7.87
C GLU A 144 -7.49 -8.51 8.10
N LYS A 145 -7.90 -7.65 9.05
CA LYS A 145 -7.15 -6.47 9.50
C LYS A 145 -6.49 -6.70 10.85
N LYS A 146 -7.26 -7.18 11.83
CA LYS A 146 -6.81 -7.37 13.21
C LYS A 146 -7.59 -8.51 13.88
N VAL A 147 -6.86 -9.40 14.53
CA VAL A 147 -7.45 -10.46 15.36
C VAL A 147 -7.49 -9.98 16.80
N LYS A 148 -8.64 -10.04 17.43
CA LYS A 148 -8.89 -9.77 18.87
C LYS A 148 -9.21 -11.10 19.55
N GLN A 149 -8.18 -11.77 20.07
CA GLN A 149 -8.31 -13.10 20.66
C GLN A 149 -9.26 -13.10 21.86
N GLU A 150 -9.14 -12.10 22.74
CA GLU A 150 -9.98 -11.95 23.96
C GLU A 150 -11.48 -11.86 23.65
N LYS A 151 -11.85 -11.35 22.47
CA LYS A 151 -13.24 -11.18 22.04
C LYS A 151 -13.67 -12.20 20.98
N CYS A 152 -12.83 -13.19 20.66
CA CYS A 152 -13.04 -14.13 19.54
C CYS A 152 -13.50 -13.45 18.26
N LEU A 153 -12.92 -12.26 17.96
CA LEU A 153 -13.33 -11.37 16.89
C LEU A 153 -12.20 -11.09 15.91
N ILE A 154 -12.50 -11.12 14.62
CA ILE A 154 -11.63 -10.63 13.55
C ILE A 154 -12.21 -9.36 12.95
N GLU A 155 -11.51 -8.26 13.15
CA GLU A 155 -11.81 -7.05 12.40
C GLU A 155 -11.34 -7.20 10.95
N CYS A 156 -12.24 -6.98 10.02
CA CYS A 156 -12.00 -7.10 8.60
C CYS A 156 -12.00 -5.74 7.91
N ARG A 157 -11.33 -5.68 6.74
CA ARG A 157 -11.33 -4.52 5.85
C ARG A 157 -11.99 -4.90 4.52
N PRO A 158 -12.98 -4.14 4.03
CA PRO A 158 -13.54 -4.33 2.71
C PRO A 158 -12.55 -3.86 1.64
N ILE A 159 -12.33 -4.67 0.62
CA ILE A 159 -11.53 -4.34 -0.55
C ILE A 159 -12.43 -4.37 -1.77
N CYS A 160 -12.45 -3.28 -2.51
CA CYS A 160 -13.25 -3.11 -3.71
C CYS A 160 -12.45 -3.46 -4.96
N SER A 161 -13.09 -4.17 -5.89
CA SER A 161 -12.55 -4.49 -7.20
C SER A 161 -13.55 -4.20 -8.30
N PHE A 162 -13.07 -3.63 -9.39
CA PHE A 162 -13.88 -3.29 -10.55
C PHE A 162 -13.67 -4.31 -11.67
N ASP A 163 -14.63 -4.39 -12.59
CA ASP A 163 -14.45 -5.05 -13.88
C ASP A 163 -13.21 -4.50 -14.60
N ILE A 164 -12.62 -5.32 -15.48
CA ILE A 164 -11.35 -4.98 -16.14
C ILE A 164 -11.42 -3.69 -16.94
N LYS A 165 -12.50 -3.45 -17.69
CA LYS A 165 -12.66 -2.26 -18.52
C LYS A 165 -12.68 -1.02 -17.63
N VAL A 166 -13.53 -1.02 -16.63
CA VAL A 166 -13.68 0.06 -15.64
C VAL A 166 -12.39 0.27 -14.84
N LYS A 167 -11.73 -0.82 -14.41
CA LYS A 167 -10.44 -0.78 -13.71
C LYS A 167 -9.35 -0.11 -14.55
N ILE A 168 -9.30 -0.39 -15.86
CA ILE A 168 -8.33 0.24 -16.77
C ILE A 168 -8.61 1.72 -16.91
N ILE A 169 -9.87 2.11 -17.17
CA ILE A 169 -10.29 3.50 -17.28
C ILE A 169 -9.89 4.28 -16.03
N PHE A 170 -10.29 3.82 -14.85
CA PHE A 170 -9.96 4.50 -13.59
C PHE A 170 -8.45 4.53 -13.28
N SER A 171 -7.72 3.50 -13.68
CA SER A 171 -6.27 3.50 -13.52
C SER A 171 -5.55 4.49 -14.44
N LEU A 172 -6.06 4.70 -15.64
CA LEU A 172 -5.54 5.71 -16.57
C LEU A 172 -5.94 7.11 -16.13
N LEU A 173 -7.19 7.30 -15.72
CA LEU A 173 -7.67 8.55 -15.14
C LEU A 173 -6.86 8.95 -13.90
N ASN A 174 -6.57 8.00 -13.00
CA ASN A 174 -5.72 8.28 -11.83
C ASN A 174 -4.33 8.76 -12.24
N LYS A 175 -3.70 8.08 -13.22
CA LYS A 175 -2.38 8.48 -13.72
C LYS A 175 -2.39 9.89 -14.33
N TYR A 176 -3.45 10.22 -15.07
CA TYR A 176 -3.65 11.54 -15.65
C TYR A 176 -3.85 12.61 -14.56
N LEU A 177 -4.78 12.37 -13.63
CA LEU A 177 -5.08 13.30 -12.54
C LEU A 177 -3.90 13.52 -11.60
N THR A 178 -3.15 12.46 -11.28
CA THR A 178 -1.94 12.60 -10.47
C THR A 178 -0.94 13.52 -11.19
N LYS A 179 -0.74 13.34 -12.52
CA LYS A 179 0.14 14.21 -13.29
C LYS A 179 -0.37 15.65 -13.36
N LEU A 180 -1.69 15.83 -13.49
CA LEU A 180 -2.31 17.16 -13.57
C LEU A 180 -2.24 17.94 -12.26
N PHE A 181 -2.43 17.26 -11.12
CA PHE A 181 -2.62 17.91 -9.83
C PHE A 181 -1.40 17.90 -8.92
N ASP A 182 -0.40 17.05 -9.16
CA ASP A 182 0.74 16.88 -8.26
C ASP A 182 1.49 18.20 -7.98
N PHE A 183 1.60 19.06 -8.98
CA PHE A 183 2.23 20.36 -8.88
C PHE A 183 1.53 21.30 -7.87
N TYR A 184 0.21 21.13 -7.67
CA TYR A 184 -0.54 21.97 -6.73
C TYR A 184 -0.45 21.52 -5.29
N PHE A 185 -0.05 20.26 -5.05
CA PHE A 185 0.01 19.70 -3.70
C PHE A 185 1.26 20.17 -2.96
N TYR A 186 1.09 20.50 -1.69
CA TYR A 186 2.17 20.95 -0.81
C TYR A 186 3.20 19.84 -0.55
N GLU A 187 4.40 20.25 -0.20
CA GLU A 187 5.55 19.35 0.06
C GLU A 187 5.36 18.46 1.29
N CYS A 188 4.52 18.86 2.24
CA CYS A 188 4.18 18.04 3.40
C CYS A 188 3.58 16.69 3.06
N SER A 189 3.01 16.53 1.85
CA SER A 189 2.35 15.29 1.40
C SER A 189 3.34 14.34 0.76
N TYR A 190 3.61 13.21 1.44
CA TYR A 190 4.55 12.18 0.97
C TYR A 190 3.88 10.97 0.31
N ALA A 191 2.56 10.83 0.41
CA ALA A 191 1.83 9.71 -0.18
C ALA A 191 1.22 10.05 -1.54
N PHE A 192 1.19 9.07 -2.45
CA PHE A 192 0.50 9.15 -3.75
C PHE A 192 0.93 10.30 -4.67
N ARG A 193 2.21 10.68 -4.60
CA ARG A 193 2.83 11.71 -5.42
C ARG A 193 3.45 11.13 -6.68
N LEU A 194 3.75 11.99 -7.65
CA LEU A 194 4.56 11.61 -8.80
C LEU A 194 5.98 11.19 -8.37
N PRO A 195 6.63 10.31 -9.15
CA PRO A 195 8.05 10.08 -8.95
C PRO A 195 8.84 11.37 -9.24
N ASN A 196 9.95 11.55 -8.52
CA ASN A 196 10.89 12.63 -8.79
C ASN A 196 11.57 12.45 -10.16
N ASN A 197 12.42 13.41 -10.56
CA ASN A 197 13.14 13.41 -11.85
C ASN A 197 14.03 12.16 -12.07
N LYS A 198 14.46 11.51 -10.98
CA LYS A 198 15.22 10.26 -11.00
C LYS A 198 14.32 9.01 -11.05
N GLY A 199 13.00 9.17 -11.14
CA GLY A 199 12.03 8.07 -11.18
C GLY A 199 11.69 7.44 -9.82
N TYR A 200 12.12 8.03 -8.69
CA TYR A 200 11.83 7.56 -7.34
C TYR A 200 10.50 8.13 -6.85
N HIS A 201 9.60 7.27 -6.40
CA HIS A 201 8.40 7.68 -5.70
C HIS A 201 8.72 8.10 -4.28
N LEU A 202 8.11 9.20 -3.82
CA LEU A 202 8.10 9.54 -2.40
C LEU A 202 7.44 8.40 -1.61
N GLN A 203 8.10 8.03 -0.53
CA GLN A 203 7.69 6.94 0.34
C GLN A 203 7.58 7.44 1.79
N HIS A 204 6.95 6.63 2.64
CA HIS A 204 6.92 6.90 4.08
C HIS A 204 8.31 7.14 4.68
N LEU A 205 9.35 6.52 4.12
CA LEU A 205 10.74 6.73 4.55
C LEU A 205 11.20 8.18 4.39
N ASN A 206 10.77 8.86 3.32
CA ASN A 206 11.12 10.26 3.08
C ASN A 206 10.50 11.16 4.15
N ALA A 207 9.25 10.87 4.57
CA ALA A 207 8.62 11.60 5.65
C ALA A 207 9.34 11.37 7.00
N VAL A 208 9.70 10.11 7.30
CA VAL A 208 10.47 9.76 8.50
C VAL A 208 11.85 10.42 8.48
N SER A 209 12.55 10.43 7.33
CA SER A 209 13.83 11.14 7.20
C SER A 209 13.67 12.64 7.48
N LYS A 210 12.63 13.27 6.94
CA LYS A 210 12.38 14.70 7.15
C LYS A 210 12.18 15.04 8.63
N VAL A 211 11.42 14.21 9.35
CA VAL A 211 11.24 14.36 10.82
C VAL A 211 12.56 14.18 11.57
N ARG A 212 13.35 13.17 11.22
CA ARG A 212 14.66 12.93 11.80
C ARG A 212 15.61 14.10 11.53
N ASP A 213 15.68 14.55 10.30
CA ASP A 213 16.59 15.64 9.88
C ASP A 213 16.24 16.96 10.58
N TYR A 214 14.92 17.23 10.77
CA TYR A 214 14.46 18.36 11.57
C TYR A 214 14.89 18.24 13.04
N ARG A 215 14.77 17.04 13.66
CA ARG A 215 15.25 16.80 15.02
C ARG A 215 16.76 17.04 15.16
N ILE A 216 17.54 16.57 14.19
CA ILE A 216 19.00 16.73 14.19
C ILE A 216 19.39 18.20 14.04
N ALA A 217 18.70 18.95 13.18
CA ALA A 217 18.92 20.39 13.01
C ALA A 217 18.64 21.20 14.29
N HIS A 218 17.73 20.67 15.15
CA HIS A 218 17.39 21.31 16.44
C HIS A 218 17.95 20.50 17.63
N PHE A 219 19.11 19.87 17.45
CA PHE A 219 19.74 19.10 18.52
C PHE A 219 19.96 19.98 19.77
N GLY A 220 19.64 19.44 20.94
CA GLY A 220 19.76 20.16 22.22
C GLY A 220 18.58 21.08 22.57
N LYS A 221 17.65 21.36 21.64
CA LYS A 221 16.43 22.12 21.94
C LYS A 221 15.27 21.18 22.30
N SER A 222 14.39 21.64 23.19
CA SER A 222 13.07 21.01 23.34
C SER A 222 12.25 21.22 22.10
N LEU A 223 11.57 20.19 21.64
CA LEU A 223 10.60 20.25 20.54
C LEU A 223 9.22 19.85 21.04
N TYR A 224 8.21 20.51 20.50
CA TYR A 224 6.81 20.21 20.78
C TYR A 224 6.19 19.50 19.58
N VAL A 225 5.47 18.41 19.85
CA VAL A 225 4.93 17.51 18.82
C VAL A 225 3.44 17.37 18.97
N ALA A 226 2.69 17.51 17.88
CA ALA A 226 1.28 17.16 17.81
C ALA A 226 1.03 16.15 16.68
N GLU A 227 0.14 15.21 16.92
CA GLU A 227 -0.17 14.12 16.00
C GLU A 227 -1.67 13.96 15.81
N CYS A 228 -2.10 13.60 14.60
CA CYS A 228 -3.50 13.29 14.33
C CYS A 228 -3.65 12.13 13.35
N ASP A 229 -4.52 11.19 13.70
CA ASP A 229 -4.97 10.09 12.86
C ASP A 229 -6.49 10.21 12.62
N MET A 230 -6.94 9.90 11.40
CA MET A 230 -8.35 9.98 11.02
C MET A 230 -9.08 8.67 11.25
N GLN A 231 -10.31 8.76 11.77
CA GLN A 231 -11.18 7.60 11.90
C GLN A 231 -11.72 7.18 10.53
N LYS A 232 -11.35 5.97 10.11
CA LYS A 232 -11.92 5.38 8.89
C LYS A 232 -11.90 6.32 7.68
N PHE A 233 -10.77 7.01 7.46
CA PHE A 233 -10.61 8.08 6.48
C PHE A 233 -11.30 7.77 5.13
N TYR A 234 -10.93 6.67 4.46
CA TYR A 234 -11.52 6.29 3.18
C TYR A 234 -13.00 5.90 3.24
N ASP A 235 -13.50 5.51 4.40
CA ASP A 235 -14.89 5.06 4.56
C ASP A 235 -15.84 6.25 4.88
N THR A 236 -15.27 7.38 5.31
CA THR A 236 -16.03 8.53 5.83
C THR A 236 -15.96 9.79 5.00
N ILE A 237 -15.03 9.88 4.04
CA ILE A 237 -14.89 11.06 3.19
C ILE A 237 -16.22 11.38 2.49
N SER A 238 -16.68 12.63 2.60
CA SER A 238 -17.91 13.10 1.96
C SER A 238 -17.74 13.27 0.45
N HIS A 239 -18.67 12.70 -0.34
CA HIS A 239 -18.70 12.87 -1.80
C HIS A 239 -18.88 14.34 -2.20
N GLY A 240 -19.65 15.10 -1.43
CA GLY A 240 -19.81 16.55 -1.65
C GLY A 240 -18.47 17.29 -1.55
N VAL A 241 -17.68 16.98 -0.51
CA VAL A 241 -16.35 17.57 -0.32
C VAL A 241 -15.40 17.16 -1.46
N ILE A 242 -15.38 15.88 -1.82
CA ILE A 242 -14.55 15.37 -2.94
C ILE A 242 -14.86 16.14 -4.23
N LYS A 243 -16.13 16.20 -4.61
CA LYS A 243 -16.57 16.84 -5.88
C LYS A 243 -16.27 18.32 -5.90
N THR A 244 -16.48 19.03 -4.79
CA THR A 244 -16.19 20.46 -4.66
C THR A 244 -14.68 20.71 -4.78
N ARG A 245 -13.84 19.98 -4.03
CA ARG A 245 -12.37 20.15 -4.06
C ARG A 245 -11.80 19.81 -5.44
N PHE A 246 -12.29 18.74 -6.05
CA PHE A 246 -11.91 18.37 -7.41
C PHE A 246 -12.26 19.48 -8.41
N SER A 247 -13.49 20.02 -8.36
CA SER A 247 -13.93 21.06 -9.28
C SER A 247 -13.11 22.33 -9.14
N LEU A 248 -12.77 22.73 -7.92
CA LEU A 248 -11.93 23.92 -7.65
C LEU A 248 -10.52 23.73 -8.24
N LEU A 249 -9.89 22.58 -8.00
CA LEU A 249 -8.54 22.33 -8.51
C LEU A 249 -8.52 22.15 -10.03
N LEU A 250 -9.55 21.50 -10.59
CA LEU A 250 -9.72 21.38 -12.05
C LEU A 250 -9.92 22.74 -12.72
N HIS A 251 -10.71 23.64 -12.10
CA HIS A 251 -10.88 25.01 -12.58
C HIS A 251 -9.56 25.78 -12.59
N ARG A 252 -8.78 25.67 -11.51
CA ARG A 252 -7.44 26.25 -11.43
C ARG A 252 -6.52 25.70 -12.53
N ALA A 253 -6.49 24.37 -12.72
CA ALA A 253 -5.68 23.75 -13.77
C ALA A 253 -6.10 24.22 -15.19
N LYS A 254 -7.41 24.48 -15.41
CA LYS A 254 -7.90 25.07 -16.65
C LYS A 254 -7.45 26.53 -16.82
N LYS A 255 -7.55 27.35 -15.75
CA LYS A 255 -7.08 28.73 -15.76
C LYS A 255 -5.57 28.82 -16.06
N ASP A 256 -4.78 27.88 -15.51
CA ASP A 256 -3.35 27.80 -15.73
C ASP A 256 -2.97 27.15 -17.09
N GLY A 257 -3.93 26.91 -17.98
CA GLY A 257 -3.70 26.34 -19.31
C GLY A 257 -3.21 24.87 -19.31
N LYS A 258 -3.33 24.16 -18.19
CA LYS A 258 -2.86 22.77 -18.04
C LYS A 258 -3.80 21.71 -18.63
N ILE A 259 -5.04 22.08 -18.89
CA ILE A 259 -6.07 21.21 -19.44
C ILE A 259 -7.07 22.04 -20.27
N THR A 260 -7.51 21.51 -21.39
CA THR A 260 -8.54 22.16 -22.24
C THR A 260 -9.93 22.03 -21.63
N SER A 261 -10.85 22.85 -22.11
CA SER A 261 -12.25 22.80 -21.65
C SER A 261 -12.93 21.47 -21.93
N THR A 262 -12.68 20.88 -23.09
CA THR A 262 -13.25 19.58 -23.51
C THR A 262 -12.73 18.45 -22.66
N GLU A 263 -11.40 18.38 -22.47
CA GLU A 263 -10.76 17.38 -21.60
C GLU A 263 -11.24 17.51 -20.14
N ALA A 264 -11.36 18.75 -19.63
CA ALA A 264 -11.84 18.99 -18.27
C ALA A 264 -13.28 18.49 -18.07
N LYS A 265 -14.18 18.66 -19.07
CA LYS A 265 -15.54 18.10 -19.04
C LYS A 265 -15.51 16.57 -18.97
N LEU A 266 -14.71 15.93 -19.82
CA LEU A 266 -14.59 14.46 -19.88
C LEU A 266 -14.01 13.89 -18.57
N VAL A 267 -12.91 14.46 -18.09
CA VAL A 267 -12.23 14.07 -16.86
C VAL A 267 -13.15 14.23 -15.65
N ARG A 268 -13.88 15.37 -15.57
CA ARG A 268 -14.87 15.62 -14.50
C ARG A 268 -15.98 14.56 -14.52
N LYS A 269 -16.51 14.25 -15.69
CA LYS A 269 -17.59 13.25 -15.85
C LYS A 269 -17.15 11.88 -15.31
N TRP A 270 -15.97 11.39 -15.71
CA TRP A 270 -15.46 10.10 -15.28
C TRP A 270 -15.03 10.07 -13.81
N PHE A 271 -14.50 11.17 -13.30
CA PHE A 271 -14.18 11.28 -11.87
C PHE A 271 -15.46 11.24 -11.01
N PHE A 272 -16.52 11.96 -11.41
CA PHE A 272 -17.77 11.94 -10.68
C PHE A 272 -18.42 10.55 -10.72
N ARG A 273 -18.38 9.87 -11.87
CA ARG A 273 -18.86 8.48 -11.98
C ARG A 273 -18.12 7.52 -11.03
N TYR A 274 -16.81 7.70 -10.85
CA TYR A 274 -16.07 6.92 -9.86
C TYR A 274 -16.54 7.20 -8.43
N VAL A 275 -16.80 8.45 -8.10
CA VAL A 275 -17.28 8.81 -6.76
C VAL A 275 -18.70 8.28 -6.53
N ASP A 276 -19.57 8.38 -7.54
CA ASP A 276 -20.99 8.04 -7.43
C ASP A 276 -21.27 6.53 -7.46
N CYS A 277 -20.39 5.72 -8.04
CA CYS A 277 -20.59 4.26 -8.12
C CYS A 277 -20.47 3.53 -6.78
N PHE A 278 -20.09 4.21 -5.71
CA PHE A 278 -19.88 3.59 -4.40
C PHE A 278 -20.35 4.49 -3.27
N ASN A 279 -21.05 3.93 -2.30
CA ASN A 279 -21.41 4.58 -1.03
C ASN A 279 -21.16 3.58 0.10
N PHE A 280 -20.30 3.91 1.06
CA PHE A 280 -19.92 2.98 2.13
C PHE A 280 -21.13 2.53 2.96
N LEU A 281 -22.04 3.44 3.30
CA LEU A 281 -23.21 3.09 4.09
C LEU A 281 -24.14 2.11 3.37
N GLU A 282 -24.30 2.26 2.07
CA GLU A 282 -25.21 1.45 1.27
C GLU A 282 -24.60 0.10 0.91
N HIS A 283 -23.38 0.14 0.35
CA HIS A 283 -22.74 -1.07 -0.17
C HIS A 283 -22.03 -1.91 0.89
N ILE A 284 -21.58 -1.30 2.01
CA ILE A 284 -20.85 -2.00 3.07
C ILE A 284 -21.67 -2.11 4.34
N TYR A 285 -22.03 -0.97 4.95
CA TYR A 285 -22.60 -0.94 6.28
C TYR A 285 -23.97 -1.63 6.37
N ARG A 286 -24.89 -1.34 5.44
CA ARG A 286 -26.21 -1.97 5.40
C ARG A 286 -26.10 -3.48 5.14
N ASN A 287 -25.26 -3.87 4.18
CA ASN A 287 -25.09 -5.26 3.82
C ASN A 287 -24.35 -6.06 4.92
N ASN A 288 -23.42 -5.41 5.63
CA ASN A 288 -22.72 -6.04 6.76
C ASN A 288 -23.63 -6.34 7.95
N LYS A 289 -24.82 -5.73 8.02
CA LYS A 289 -25.86 -6.02 9.03
C LYS A 289 -26.75 -7.21 8.68
N LYS A 290 -26.79 -7.61 7.40
CA LYS A 290 -27.60 -8.74 6.95
C LYS A 290 -26.79 -10.04 7.14
N PRO A 291 -27.32 -11.04 7.91
CA PRO A 291 -26.70 -12.36 7.95
C PRO A 291 -26.78 -13.00 6.55
N HIS A 292 -25.77 -13.75 6.17
CA HIS A 292 -25.74 -14.60 4.96
C HIS A 292 -25.69 -13.91 3.59
N THR A 293 -25.01 -12.79 3.45
CA THR A 293 -24.64 -12.31 2.11
C THR A 293 -23.24 -12.83 1.75
N ASP A 294 -23.10 -13.50 0.61
CA ASP A 294 -21.90 -14.23 0.15
C ASP A 294 -20.61 -13.41 0.09
N ASN A 295 -20.71 -12.09 0.16
CA ASN A 295 -19.59 -11.16 0.02
C ASN A 295 -19.17 -10.45 1.32
N PHE A 296 -19.87 -10.68 2.44
CA PHE A 296 -19.63 -10.01 3.70
C PHE A 296 -19.34 -11.00 4.82
N CYS A 297 -18.49 -10.58 5.75
CA CYS A 297 -18.01 -11.44 6.82
C CYS A 297 -18.91 -11.45 8.07
N HIS A 298 -20.04 -10.75 8.08
CA HIS A 298 -20.93 -10.72 9.25
C HIS A 298 -21.60 -12.09 9.45
N GLY A 299 -21.44 -12.67 10.62
CA GLY A 299 -21.96 -14.00 10.96
C GLY A 299 -21.14 -15.17 10.41
N ILE A 300 -20.02 -14.90 9.69
CA ILE A 300 -19.08 -15.92 9.23
C ILE A 300 -18.03 -16.13 10.32
N LYS A 301 -17.85 -17.38 10.73
CA LYS A 301 -16.74 -17.77 11.61
C LYS A 301 -15.54 -18.23 10.79
N ASN A 302 -14.34 -17.83 11.20
CA ASN A 302 -13.14 -18.39 10.61
C ASN A 302 -12.91 -19.85 11.07
N SER A 303 -11.84 -20.48 10.57
CA SER A 303 -11.45 -21.85 10.96
C SER A 303 -11.22 -22.06 12.47
N ASN A 304 -11.04 -20.97 13.23
CA ASN A 304 -10.84 -20.98 14.68
C ASN A 304 -12.14 -20.61 15.45
N GLY A 305 -13.27 -20.50 14.77
CA GLY A 305 -14.56 -20.16 15.39
C GLY A 305 -14.74 -18.67 15.72
N TYR A 306 -13.81 -17.79 15.29
CA TYR A 306 -13.89 -16.35 15.57
C TYR A 306 -14.84 -15.65 14.59
N ASP A 307 -15.66 -14.73 15.12
CA ASP A 307 -16.55 -13.92 14.31
C ASP A 307 -15.80 -12.90 13.48
N CYS A 308 -16.16 -12.78 12.20
CA CYS A 308 -15.61 -11.79 11.29
C CYS A 308 -16.53 -10.56 11.23
N LYS A 309 -15.98 -9.36 11.40
CA LYS A 309 -16.76 -8.11 11.40
C LYS A 309 -16.01 -6.95 10.73
N ILE A 310 -16.72 -6.20 9.88
CA ILE A 310 -16.24 -4.91 9.40
C ILE A 310 -16.64 -3.85 10.42
N LYS A 311 -15.64 -3.28 11.12
CA LYS A 311 -15.90 -2.23 12.10
C LYS A 311 -16.24 -0.91 11.38
N TRP A 312 -17.34 -0.27 11.78
CA TRP A 312 -17.71 1.10 11.45
C TRP A 312 -17.32 2.05 12.58
N ILE A 313 -17.60 3.32 12.43
CA ILE A 313 -17.45 4.32 13.49
C ILE A 313 -18.45 3.99 14.60
N ASP A 314 -18.00 3.91 15.83
CA ASP A 314 -18.85 3.70 16.99
C ASP A 314 -19.46 5.03 17.42
N LYS A 315 -20.68 4.97 17.97
CA LYS A 315 -21.39 6.13 18.50
C LYS A 315 -20.58 6.78 19.64
N GLU A 316 -19.95 5.95 20.46
CA GLU A 316 -19.11 6.35 21.59
C GLU A 316 -17.86 7.13 21.11
N ASP A 317 -17.21 6.66 20.03
CA ASP A 317 -16.02 7.31 19.46
C ASP A 317 -16.35 8.65 18.76
N TYR A 318 -17.59 8.82 18.26
CA TYR A 318 -18.00 10.02 17.51
C TYR A 318 -18.70 11.08 18.39
N GLY A 319 -19.29 10.65 19.51
CA GLY A 319 -20.05 11.51 20.43
C GLY A 319 -21.38 12.01 19.85
N ASN A 320 -21.83 13.16 20.33
CA ASN A 320 -23.18 13.72 20.05
C ASN A 320 -23.46 13.99 18.55
N GLY A 321 -22.42 14.18 17.71
CA GLY A 321 -22.53 14.40 16.27
C GLY A 321 -22.88 13.15 15.45
N TYR A 322 -22.83 11.94 16.02
CA TYR A 322 -22.98 10.68 15.28
C TYR A 322 -24.30 10.56 14.52
N SER A 323 -25.41 10.89 15.16
CA SER A 323 -26.73 10.84 14.51
C SER A 323 -26.88 11.84 13.36
N ALA A 324 -26.31 13.03 13.52
CA ALA A 324 -26.27 14.04 12.46
C ALA A 324 -25.37 13.61 11.28
N PHE A 325 -24.21 13.01 11.59
CA PHE A 325 -23.34 12.41 10.59
C PHE A 325 -24.06 11.31 9.80
N LEU A 326 -24.71 10.36 10.46
CA LEU A 326 -25.45 9.29 9.77
C LEU A 326 -26.62 9.82 8.93
N ARG A 327 -27.36 10.80 9.43
CA ARG A 327 -28.44 11.44 8.63
C ARG A 327 -27.90 12.12 7.38
N ARG A 328 -26.81 12.88 7.50
CA ARG A 328 -26.14 13.53 6.36
C ARG A 328 -25.63 12.50 5.35
N ALA A 329 -24.97 11.46 5.82
CA ALA A 329 -24.38 10.42 4.98
C ALA A 329 -25.42 9.55 4.24
N ARG A 330 -26.68 9.53 4.70
CA ARG A 330 -27.79 8.83 4.05
C ARG A 330 -28.49 9.66 2.96
N LYS A 331 -28.35 10.98 2.98
CA LYS A 331 -28.92 11.83 1.93
C LYS A 331 -28.16 11.64 0.62
N ARG A 332 -28.86 11.70 -0.53
CA ARG A 332 -28.23 11.51 -1.86
C ARG A 332 -27.03 12.42 -2.10
N LYS A 333 -27.05 13.66 -1.58
CA LYS A 333 -25.92 14.61 -1.64
C LYS A 333 -24.89 14.42 -0.52
N GLY A 334 -25.14 13.55 0.46
CA GLY A 334 -24.31 13.30 1.61
C GLY A 334 -23.62 11.94 1.60
N TYR A 335 -23.58 11.26 0.45
CA TYR A 335 -22.90 9.98 0.32
C TYR A 335 -21.44 10.06 0.77
N VAL A 336 -20.97 8.99 1.40
CA VAL A 336 -19.64 8.91 2.02
C VAL A 336 -18.88 7.66 1.57
N GLY A 337 -17.58 7.79 1.64
CA GLY A 337 -16.65 6.71 1.40
C GLY A 337 -16.21 6.58 -0.05
N VAL A 338 -15.00 6.08 -0.22
CA VAL A 338 -14.42 5.74 -1.51
C VAL A 338 -13.96 4.28 -1.51
N PRO A 339 -13.96 3.60 -2.67
CA PRO A 339 -13.60 2.19 -2.75
C PRO A 339 -12.16 1.95 -2.26
N GLN A 340 -11.97 1.24 -1.14
CA GLN A 340 -10.63 0.82 -0.71
C GLN A 340 -10.07 -0.19 -1.71
N GLY A 341 -8.87 0.08 -2.24
CA GLY A 341 -8.28 -0.65 -3.37
C GLY A 341 -8.64 -0.07 -4.75
N GLY A 342 -9.51 0.94 -4.79
CA GLY A 342 -9.82 1.67 -6.02
C GLY A 342 -8.64 2.53 -6.50
N ALA A 343 -8.54 2.71 -7.81
CA ALA A 343 -7.40 3.38 -8.41
C ALA A 343 -7.27 4.86 -8.02
N LEU A 344 -8.40 5.56 -7.81
CA LEU A 344 -8.42 7.01 -7.53
C LEU A 344 -8.33 7.37 -6.05
N SER A 345 -8.39 6.41 -5.14
CA SER A 345 -8.45 6.68 -3.69
C SER A 345 -7.25 7.51 -3.20
N GLY A 346 -6.05 7.29 -3.77
CA GLY A 346 -4.85 8.05 -3.40
C GLY A 346 -4.90 9.50 -3.82
N VAL A 347 -5.32 9.80 -5.06
CA VAL A 347 -5.45 11.20 -5.53
C VAL A 347 -6.60 11.91 -4.80
N ILE A 348 -7.69 11.20 -4.47
CA ILE A 348 -8.79 11.75 -3.66
C ILE A 348 -8.31 12.16 -2.27
N ALA A 349 -7.49 11.33 -1.64
CA ALA A 349 -6.90 11.67 -0.33
C ALA A 349 -6.12 13.00 -0.41
N ASN A 350 -5.26 13.17 -1.41
CA ASN A 350 -4.52 14.40 -1.58
C ASN A 350 -5.41 15.60 -1.95
N LEU A 351 -6.46 15.41 -2.77
CA LEU A 351 -7.43 16.46 -3.10
C LEU A 351 -8.15 16.99 -1.86
N VAL A 352 -8.60 16.09 -0.99
CA VAL A 352 -9.33 16.47 0.22
C VAL A 352 -8.40 17.15 1.22
N MET A 353 -7.22 16.59 1.44
CA MET A 353 -6.23 17.10 2.38
C MET A 353 -5.53 18.38 1.89
N HIS A 354 -5.47 18.65 0.59
CA HIS A 354 -4.85 19.87 0.05
C HIS A 354 -5.40 21.16 0.66
N HIS A 355 -6.70 21.19 0.94
CA HIS A 355 -7.30 22.36 1.60
C HIS A 355 -6.88 22.48 3.08
N VAL A 356 -6.71 21.34 3.74
CA VAL A 356 -6.19 21.30 5.12
C VAL A 356 -4.73 21.75 5.11
N ASP A 357 -3.92 21.21 4.19
CA ASP A 357 -2.52 21.60 4.02
C ASP A 357 -2.36 23.12 3.80
N LYS A 358 -3.23 23.70 2.93
CA LYS A 358 -3.26 25.13 2.66
C LYS A 358 -3.47 25.94 3.95
N ALA A 359 -4.49 25.61 4.73
CA ALA A 359 -4.81 26.31 5.96
C ALA A 359 -3.66 26.21 7.01
N VAL A 360 -3.00 25.05 7.06
CA VAL A 360 -1.86 24.82 7.95
C VAL A 360 -0.66 25.65 7.52
N TYR A 361 -0.32 25.69 6.23
CA TYR A 361 0.80 26.52 5.75
C TYR A 361 0.54 28.01 5.88
N GLU A 362 -0.71 28.47 5.70
CA GLU A 362 -1.10 29.86 5.96
C GLU A 362 -0.96 30.23 7.43
N GLU A 363 -1.26 29.31 8.36
CA GLU A 363 -1.09 29.54 9.80
C GLU A 363 0.37 29.48 10.24
N ILE A 364 1.19 28.61 9.65
CA ILE A 364 2.64 28.53 9.91
C ILE A 364 3.31 29.84 9.50
N GLY A 365 2.90 30.44 8.36
CA GLY A 365 3.42 31.74 7.92
C GLY A 365 4.92 31.75 7.63
N GLY A 366 5.75 31.94 8.60
CA GLY A 366 7.22 31.91 8.53
C GLY A 366 7.84 31.28 9.76
N GLU A 367 6.98 30.74 10.64
CA GLU A 367 7.42 30.11 11.87
C GLU A 367 8.18 28.81 11.61
N ASP A 368 9.08 28.46 12.51
CA ASP A 368 9.87 27.22 12.45
C ASP A 368 9.07 26.04 12.95
N VAL A 369 8.13 25.60 12.11
CA VAL A 369 7.27 24.44 12.35
C VAL A 369 7.36 23.49 11.17
N LEU A 370 7.74 22.24 11.45
CA LEU A 370 7.67 21.14 10.49
C LEU A 370 6.26 20.57 10.46
N TYR A 371 5.64 20.58 9.29
CA TYR A 371 4.40 19.87 8.99
C TYR A 371 4.65 18.74 8.02
N CYS A 372 4.36 17.51 8.39
CA CYS A 372 4.46 16.32 7.54
C CYS A 372 3.20 15.47 7.61
N ARG A 373 2.78 14.90 6.48
CA ARG A 373 1.74 13.87 6.45
C ARG A 373 2.04 12.75 5.47
N PHE A 374 1.61 11.56 5.81
CA PHE A 374 1.59 10.39 4.93
C PHE A 374 0.16 9.87 4.80
N CYS A 375 -0.57 10.30 3.76
CA CYS A 375 -2.01 10.13 3.59
C CYS A 375 -2.79 10.88 4.67
N ASP A 376 -3.36 10.16 5.63
CA ASP A 376 -4.14 10.65 6.78
C ASP A 376 -3.32 10.77 8.08
N ASP A 377 -2.20 10.06 8.20
CA ASP A 377 -1.27 10.21 9.32
C ASP A 377 -0.53 11.55 9.23
N MET A 378 -0.65 12.40 10.26
CA MET A 378 -0.05 13.74 10.34
C MET A 378 0.83 13.90 11.57
N ILE A 379 1.88 14.71 11.44
CA ILE A 379 2.73 15.18 12.52
C ILE A 379 3.10 16.66 12.32
N LEU A 380 3.02 17.43 13.41
CA LEU A 380 3.52 18.80 13.54
C LEU A 380 4.64 18.81 14.57
N ILE A 381 5.72 19.54 14.31
CA ILE A 381 6.86 19.65 15.21
C ILE A 381 7.38 21.08 15.15
N GLY A 382 7.60 21.72 16.32
CA GLY A 382 8.16 23.05 16.39
C GLY A 382 8.91 23.29 17.69
N THR A 383 9.61 24.41 17.78
CA THR A 383 10.39 24.81 18.97
C THR A 383 9.56 25.56 20.00
N ASP A 384 8.38 26.06 19.62
CA ASP A 384 7.47 26.81 20.48
C ASP A 384 6.12 26.09 20.62
N ASN A 385 5.75 25.78 21.85
CA ASN A 385 4.50 25.08 22.17
C ASN A 385 3.27 25.88 21.74
N THR A 386 3.30 27.19 21.93
CA THR A 386 2.13 28.05 21.63
C THR A 386 1.86 28.11 20.14
N VAL A 387 2.94 28.17 19.34
CA VAL A 387 2.86 28.14 17.88
C VAL A 387 2.37 26.79 17.40
N VAL A 388 2.91 25.67 17.92
CA VAL A 388 2.48 24.32 17.53
C VAL A 388 1.01 24.10 17.89
N ASP A 389 0.55 24.54 19.08
CA ASP A 389 -0.85 24.43 19.48
C ASP A 389 -1.78 25.26 18.59
N LYS A 390 -1.39 26.49 18.23
CA LYS A 390 -2.14 27.34 17.31
C LYS A 390 -2.31 26.68 15.94
N VAL A 391 -1.22 26.16 15.37
CA VAL A 391 -1.23 25.45 14.09
C VAL A 391 -2.07 24.16 14.19
N PHE A 392 -1.96 23.41 15.28
CA PHE A 392 -2.76 22.20 15.52
C PHE A 392 -4.25 22.49 15.65
N LYS A 393 -4.64 23.57 16.32
CA LYS A 393 -6.03 24.05 16.37
C LYS A 393 -6.56 24.42 14.99
N THR A 394 -5.74 25.07 14.17
CA THR A 394 -6.08 25.40 12.77
C THR A 394 -6.24 24.16 11.92
N TYR A 395 -5.34 23.17 12.04
CA TYR A 395 -5.48 21.87 11.41
C TYR A 395 -6.81 21.21 11.79
N ASN A 396 -7.16 21.14 13.08
CA ASN A 396 -8.41 20.54 13.56
C ASN A 396 -9.64 21.29 13.02
N ARG A 397 -9.62 22.62 12.93
CA ARG A 397 -10.70 23.43 12.30
C ARG A 397 -10.86 23.09 10.81
N ALA A 398 -9.74 22.97 10.09
CA ALA A 398 -9.73 22.64 8.66
C ALA A 398 -10.24 21.22 8.37
N ILE A 399 -9.91 20.25 9.23
CA ILE A 399 -10.45 18.88 9.15
C ILE A 399 -11.98 18.89 9.34
N LYS A 400 -12.48 19.58 10.37
CA LYS A 400 -13.93 19.70 10.62
C LYS A 400 -14.65 20.34 9.43
N LYS A 401 -14.08 21.41 8.85
CA LYS A 401 -14.61 22.05 7.61
C LYS A 401 -14.61 21.07 6.43
N SER A 402 -13.64 20.18 6.35
CA SER A 402 -13.54 19.14 5.32
C SER A 402 -14.43 17.91 5.64
N GLN A 403 -15.23 17.96 6.69
CA GLN A 403 -16.12 16.88 7.16
C GLN A 403 -15.37 15.57 7.44
N LEU A 404 -14.10 15.66 7.76
CA LEU A 404 -13.29 14.52 8.20
C LEU A 404 -13.47 14.29 9.70
N ILE A 405 -13.18 13.06 10.15
CA ILE A 405 -13.41 12.62 11.52
C ILE A 405 -12.06 12.23 12.12
N PRO A 406 -11.43 13.10 12.93
CA PRO A 406 -10.23 12.74 13.66
C PRO A 406 -10.57 11.74 14.78
N HIS A 407 -9.61 10.97 15.24
CA HIS A 407 -9.71 10.33 16.54
C HIS A 407 -9.79 11.40 17.64
N PRO A 408 -10.47 11.10 18.77
CA PRO A 408 -10.53 12.03 19.90
C PRO A 408 -9.12 12.47 20.30
N ASN A 409 -8.97 13.77 20.55
CA ASN A 409 -7.73 14.30 21.10
C ASN A 409 -7.56 13.74 22.52
N LYS A 410 -6.33 13.32 22.84
CA LYS A 410 -5.91 12.96 24.17
C LYS A 410 -4.94 14.04 24.64
N ASP A 411 -5.33 14.74 25.68
CA ASP A 411 -4.48 15.68 26.38
C ASP A 411 -3.55 14.92 27.34
N ILE A 412 -2.44 15.51 27.67
CA ILE A 412 -1.50 14.93 28.64
C ILE A 412 -2.18 14.94 30.00
N ASP A 413 -2.37 13.76 30.55
CA ASP A 413 -2.86 13.52 31.90
C ASP A 413 -1.89 12.57 32.60
N VAL A 414 -1.24 13.04 33.65
CA VAL A 414 -0.22 12.27 34.39
C VAL A 414 -0.82 11.04 35.06
N GLU A 415 -2.09 11.11 35.51
CA GLU A 415 -2.77 9.99 36.14
C GLU A 415 -3.18 8.90 35.13
N HIS A 416 -3.46 9.29 33.86
CA HIS A 416 -3.93 8.39 32.82
C HIS A 416 -2.97 8.31 31.62
N MET A 417 -1.67 8.33 31.89
CA MET A 417 -0.62 8.29 30.87
C MET A 417 -0.76 7.16 29.83
N SER A 418 -1.28 5.99 30.25
CA SER A 418 -1.55 4.88 29.34
C SER A 418 -2.62 5.22 28.29
N GLU A 419 -3.62 6.04 28.62
CA GLU A 419 -4.65 6.49 27.70
C GLU A 419 -4.11 7.49 26.68
N PHE A 420 -3.25 8.41 27.11
CA PHE A 420 -2.54 9.31 26.21
C PHE A 420 -1.78 8.54 25.12
N TRP A 421 -0.98 7.52 25.49
CA TRP A 421 -0.20 6.73 24.54
C TRP A 421 -1.02 5.75 23.71
N ASN A 422 -2.18 5.31 24.20
CA ASN A 422 -3.11 4.52 23.43
C ASN A 422 -3.96 5.38 22.49
N GLY A 423 -4.02 6.70 22.71
CA GLY A 423 -4.62 7.67 21.81
C GLY A 423 -3.93 7.70 20.45
N LYS A 424 -4.66 8.16 19.44
CA LYS A 424 -4.15 8.28 18.06
C LYS A 424 -4.06 9.72 17.61
N THR A 425 -4.74 10.61 18.29
CA THR A 425 -4.62 12.06 18.15
C THR A 425 -4.17 12.60 19.47
N ARG A 426 -3.10 13.37 19.47
CA ARG A 426 -2.47 13.96 20.64
C ARG A 426 -2.20 15.43 20.39
N GLY A 427 -2.57 16.27 21.34
CA GLY A 427 -2.19 17.68 21.37
C GLY A 427 -0.70 17.85 21.58
N PRO A 428 -0.17 19.09 21.54
CA PRO A 428 1.25 19.32 21.71
C PRO A 428 1.79 18.74 23.00
N TYR A 429 2.88 17.97 22.89
CA TYR A 429 3.64 17.43 24.02
C TYR A 429 5.15 17.62 23.75
N GLU A 430 5.94 17.68 24.80
CA GLU A 430 7.37 17.93 24.69
C GLU A 430 8.15 16.68 24.31
N TRP A 431 9.02 16.80 23.29
CA TRP A 431 9.90 15.75 22.79
C TRP A 431 11.34 16.08 23.13
N ASN A 432 11.86 15.53 24.23
CA ASN A 432 13.21 15.76 24.73
C ASN A 432 13.73 14.54 25.50
N GLU A 433 14.88 14.63 26.15
CA GLU A 433 15.53 13.54 26.84
C GLU A 433 14.79 13.10 28.10
N LYS A 434 14.58 14.00 29.04
CA LYS A 434 14.00 13.79 30.36
C LYS A 434 13.31 15.05 30.86
N GLY A 435 12.33 14.90 31.71
CA GLY A 435 11.58 15.96 32.37
C GLY A 435 10.18 15.47 32.72
N ASP A 436 9.45 16.23 33.51
CA ASP A 436 8.04 15.98 33.76
C ASP A 436 7.24 16.25 32.47
N ASN A 437 6.43 15.27 32.05
CA ASN A 437 5.66 15.31 30.81
C ASN A 437 6.50 15.40 29.51
N VAL A 438 7.77 15.01 29.56
CA VAL A 438 8.69 14.96 28.43
C VAL A 438 8.82 13.54 27.90
N TYR A 439 8.78 13.40 26.57
CA TYR A 439 8.82 12.11 25.90
C TYR A 439 10.05 11.94 25.03
N PRO A 440 10.87 10.91 25.30
CA PRO A 440 12.12 10.72 24.53
C PRO A 440 11.91 10.06 23.17
N TRP A 441 10.73 9.53 22.88
CA TRP A 441 10.42 8.83 21.63
C TRP A 441 9.08 9.28 21.07
N ILE A 442 9.05 9.57 19.77
CA ILE A 442 7.83 9.76 18.99
C ILE A 442 7.65 8.61 17.99
N THR A 443 6.43 8.38 17.54
CA THR A 443 6.11 7.34 16.58
C THR A 443 5.54 7.95 15.31
N PHE A 444 6.17 7.73 14.15
CA PHE A 444 5.64 8.18 12.88
C PHE A 444 5.81 7.11 11.78
N VAL A 445 4.75 6.81 11.06
CA VAL A 445 4.67 5.92 9.88
C VAL A 445 5.47 4.61 10.04
N GLY A 446 5.35 3.98 11.21
CA GLY A 446 5.93 2.66 11.46
C GLY A 446 7.32 2.62 12.08
N PHE A 447 7.90 3.78 12.39
CA PHE A 447 9.16 3.95 13.10
C PHE A 447 8.96 4.74 14.39
N ASP A 448 9.82 4.50 15.35
CA ASP A 448 9.99 5.37 16.51
C ASP A 448 11.30 6.15 16.34
N ILE A 449 11.27 7.44 16.66
CA ILE A 449 12.40 8.38 16.56
C ILE A 449 12.66 8.91 17.94
N ASN A 450 13.90 8.85 18.44
CA ASN A 450 14.23 9.41 19.74
C ASN A 450 14.67 10.87 19.65
N TRP A 451 14.82 11.48 20.81
CA TRP A 451 15.25 12.87 20.95
C TRP A 451 16.67 13.18 20.40
N LYS A 452 17.51 12.16 20.15
CA LYS A 452 18.79 12.26 19.45
C LYS A 452 18.68 12.07 17.93
N GLY A 453 17.48 11.81 17.41
CA GLY A 453 17.26 11.47 15.98
C GLY A 453 17.53 10.00 15.63
N ASN A 454 17.82 9.13 16.60
CA ASN A 454 18.01 7.70 16.32
C ASN A 454 16.68 7.02 16.03
N LEU A 455 16.70 6.10 15.06
CA LEU A 455 15.53 5.37 14.59
C LEU A 455 15.50 3.94 15.15
N ARG A 456 14.29 3.44 15.42
CA ARG A 456 14.02 2.03 15.64
C ARG A 456 12.71 1.61 14.98
N ILE A 457 12.53 0.32 14.75
CA ILE A 457 11.28 -0.22 14.23
C ILE A 457 10.21 -0.13 15.32
N ARG A 458 9.04 0.43 15.00
CA ARG A 458 7.90 0.48 15.91
C ARG A 458 7.55 -0.93 16.41
N LYS A 459 7.27 -1.08 17.71
CA LYS A 459 6.97 -2.37 18.36
C LYS A 459 5.87 -3.18 17.63
N ALA A 460 4.81 -2.51 17.14
CA ALA A 460 3.74 -3.16 16.40
C ALA A 460 4.20 -3.68 15.03
N SER A 461 5.08 -2.95 14.33
CA SER A 461 5.65 -3.36 13.05
C SER A 461 6.62 -4.54 13.22
N PHE A 462 7.42 -4.51 14.28
CA PHE A 462 8.31 -5.60 14.66
C PHE A 462 7.53 -6.89 14.97
N LYS A 463 6.52 -6.83 15.83
CA LYS A 463 5.65 -7.97 16.15
C LYS A 463 4.95 -8.54 14.91
N ARG A 464 4.52 -7.67 14.00
CA ARG A 464 3.89 -8.06 12.72
C ARG A 464 4.85 -8.86 11.85
N GLN A 465 6.13 -8.49 11.82
CA GLN A 465 7.17 -9.21 11.08
C GLN A 465 7.42 -10.60 11.68
N ILE A 466 7.49 -10.72 13.00
CA ILE A 466 7.58 -12.00 13.71
C ILE A 466 6.38 -12.91 13.39
N ALA A 467 5.16 -12.37 13.49
CA ALA A 467 3.94 -13.12 13.18
C ALA A 467 3.92 -13.61 11.72
N LYS A 468 4.43 -12.81 10.77
CA LYS A 468 4.51 -13.17 9.37
C LYS A 468 5.50 -14.30 9.11
N GLN A 469 6.65 -14.34 9.81
CA GLN A 469 7.60 -15.45 9.75
C GLN A 469 6.94 -16.76 10.23
N ASN A 470 6.24 -16.72 11.37
CA ASN A 470 5.49 -17.87 11.90
C ASN A 470 4.39 -18.33 10.93
N LYS A 471 3.63 -17.38 10.35
CA LYS A 471 2.57 -17.70 9.38
C LYS A 471 3.10 -18.44 8.17
N ILE A 472 4.23 -18.02 7.60
CA ILE A 472 4.86 -18.69 6.46
C ILE A 472 5.25 -20.13 6.80
N ALA A 473 5.82 -20.35 7.99
CA ALA A 473 6.17 -21.70 8.42
C ALA A 473 4.94 -22.58 8.64
N ASN A 474 3.92 -22.05 9.31
CA ASN A 474 2.68 -22.78 9.58
C ASN A 474 1.94 -23.15 8.28
N GLU A 475 1.86 -22.25 7.30
CA GLU A 475 1.25 -22.53 5.99
C GLU A 475 1.92 -23.71 5.27
N LEU A 476 3.24 -23.89 5.44
CA LEU A 476 3.98 -25.00 4.87
C LEU A 476 3.86 -26.30 5.68
N LEU A 477 3.64 -26.20 7.00
CA LEU A 477 3.62 -27.33 7.92
C LEU A 477 2.21 -27.85 8.25
N VAL A 478 1.16 -27.05 8.05
CA VAL A 478 -0.25 -27.43 8.31
C VAL A 478 -0.63 -28.74 7.64
N PRO A 479 -0.27 -29.01 6.39
CA PRO A 479 -0.57 -30.30 5.78
C PRO A 479 -0.01 -31.50 6.56
N TYR A 480 1.18 -31.37 7.18
CA TYR A 480 1.79 -32.42 7.98
C TYR A 480 1.05 -32.70 9.29
N ALA A 481 0.49 -31.67 9.91
CA ALA A 481 -0.26 -31.79 11.15
C ALA A 481 -1.57 -32.63 10.99
N ARG A 482 -2.00 -32.88 9.74
CA ARG A 482 -3.19 -33.66 9.42
C ARG A 482 -2.90 -35.12 9.03
N ASN A 483 -1.76 -35.65 9.41
CA ASN A 483 -1.31 -37.03 9.10
C ASN A 483 -1.36 -37.41 7.60
N LYS A 484 -1.26 -36.44 6.71
CA LYS A 484 -1.17 -36.66 5.26
C LYS A 484 0.30 -36.60 4.84
N MET A 485 0.79 -37.68 4.23
CA MET A 485 2.16 -37.76 3.74
C MET A 485 2.37 -36.91 2.50
N PRO A 486 3.32 -35.94 2.48
CA PRO A 486 3.59 -35.15 1.29
C PRO A 486 4.34 -35.97 0.24
N ARG A 487 4.07 -35.66 -1.04
CA ARG A 487 4.85 -36.21 -2.16
C ARG A 487 6.27 -35.61 -2.25
N TYR A 488 6.52 -34.51 -1.57
CA TYR A 488 7.84 -33.88 -1.50
C TYR A 488 8.64 -34.39 -0.30
N CYS A 489 9.95 -34.53 -0.49
CA CYS A 489 10.84 -34.80 0.62
C CYS A 489 10.97 -33.59 1.56
N ALA A 490 11.41 -33.86 2.78
CA ALA A 490 11.62 -32.84 3.81
C ALA A 490 12.57 -31.71 3.33
N GLY A 491 13.60 -32.05 2.53
CA GLY A 491 14.54 -31.09 1.94
C GLY A 491 13.88 -30.07 1.03
N THR A 492 12.95 -30.49 0.17
CA THR A 492 12.20 -29.57 -0.72
C THR A 492 11.35 -28.58 0.07
N ILE A 493 10.71 -29.02 1.15
CA ILE A 493 9.89 -28.15 1.99
C ILE A 493 10.74 -27.17 2.76
N LYS A 494 11.87 -27.63 3.32
CA LYS A 494 12.87 -26.78 3.97
C LYS A 494 13.38 -25.72 3.01
N ALA A 495 13.77 -26.08 1.79
CA ALA A 495 14.21 -25.15 0.75
C ALA A 495 13.14 -24.11 0.41
N SER A 496 11.88 -24.54 0.29
CA SER A 496 10.74 -23.64 0.06
C SER A 496 10.53 -22.66 1.23
N LEU A 497 10.63 -23.13 2.48
CA LEU A 497 10.54 -22.28 3.67
C LEU A 497 11.64 -21.23 3.68
N VAL A 498 12.89 -21.64 3.52
CA VAL A 498 14.04 -20.73 3.50
C VAL A 498 13.90 -19.69 2.39
N SER A 499 13.52 -20.11 1.17
CA SER A 499 13.32 -19.20 0.03
C SER A 499 12.20 -18.21 0.27
N ARG A 500 11.08 -18.60 0.91
CA ARG A 500 9.98 -17.71 1.25
C ARG A 500 10.36 -16.70 2.34
N LEU A 501 11.09 -17.14 3.35
CA LEU A 501 11.59 -16.26 4.41
C LEU A 501 12.61 -15.24 3.89
N ILE A 502 13.49 -15.63 2.96
CA ILE A 502 14.41 -14.72 2.27
C ILE A 502 13.61 -13.75 1.40
N GLY A 503 12.70 -14.25 0.55
CA GLY A 503 11.87 -13.41 -0.31
C GLY A 503 11.03 -12.40 0.47
N MET A 504 10.60 -12.75 1.68
CA MET A 504 9.90 -11.82 2.57
C MET A 504 10.84 -10.73 3.11
N SER A 505 12.08 -11.07 3.49
CA SER A 505 13.01 -10.10 4.09
C SER A 505 13.64 -9.16 3.06
N VAL A 506 14.25 -9.70 1.99
CA VAL A 506 14.99 -8.91 0.98
C VAL A 506 14.25 -8.74 -0.34
N GLY A 507 13.08 -9.33 -0.50
CA GLY A 507 12.37 -9.33 -1.77
C GLY A 507 12.95 -10.29 -2.79
N ARG A 508 12.55 -10.15 -4.06
CA ARG A 508 12.99 -11.00 -5.19
C ARG A 508 14.23 -10.45 -5.90
N VAL A 509 14.94 -9.53 -5.28
CA VAL A 509 16.04 -8.82 -5.90
C VAL A 509 17.35 -9.51 -5.60
N LYS A 510 18.16 -9.68 -6.61
CA LYS A 510 19.56 -10.06 -6.46
C LYS A 510 20.34 -8.88 -5.86
N LEU A 511 21.37 -9.16 -5.06
CA LEU A 511 22.13 -8.16 -4.33
C LEU A 511 22.72 -7.07 -5.23
N TRP A 512 23.17 -7.46 -6.42
CA TRP A 512 23.75 -6.57 -7.45
C TRP A 512 22.72 -5.81 -8.27
N ASP A 513 21.44 -6.23 -8.28
CA ASP A 513 20.36 -5.54 -8.99
C ASP A 513 19.78 -4.38 -8.16
N TYR A 514 20.19 -4.26 -6.91
CA TYR A 514 19.65 -3.29 -5.97
C TYR A 514 20.02 -1.84 -6.33
N GLN A 515 21.10 -1.66 -7.10
CA GLN A 515 21.53 -0.33 -7.57
C GLN A 515 20.64 0.20 -8.68
N ASP A 516 20.08 -0.70 -9.49
CA ASP A 516 19.42 -0.36 -10.75
C ASP A 516 17.89 -0.34 -10.64
N ASN A 517 17.31 -0.74 -9.50
CA ASN A 517 15.87 -0.80 -9.32
C ASN A 517 15.38 -0.08 -8.06
N PRO A 518 15.15 1.24 -8.17
CA PRO A 518 14.72 2.08 -7.05
C PRO A 518 13.34 1.73 -6.47
N ASN A 519 12.56 0.90 -7.17
CA ASN A 519 11.18 0.58 -6.81
C ASN A 519 11.04 -0.79 -6.13
N VAL A 520 12.12 -1.35 -5.61
CA VAL A 520 12.06 -2.60 -4.86
C VAL A 520 11.51 -2.38 -3.47
N HIS A 521 10.30 -2.87 -3.26
CA HIS A 521 9.65 -2.87 -1.95
C HIS A 521 9.97 -4.16 -1.19
N SER A 522 10.85 -4.08 -0.22
CA SER A 522 11.14 -5.17 0.72
C SER A 522 11.24 -4.62 2.13
N TRP A 523 11.17 -5.49 3.14
CA TRP A 523 11.42 -5.08 4.51
C TRP A 523 12.82 -4.49 4.69
N MET A 524 13.81 -5.04 3.99
CA MET A 524 15.17 -4.51 4.04
C MET A 524 15.32 -3.14 3.39
N SER A 525 14.63 -2.88 2.27
CA SER A 525 14.61 -1.53 1.70
C SER A 525 13.94 -0.53 2.65
N THR A 526 12.90 -0.97 3.37
CA THR A 526 12.24 -0.17 4.40
C THR A 526 13.18 0.09 5.59
N PHE A 527 13.99 -0.91 5.99
CA PHE A 527 14.93 -0.77 7.11
C PHE A 527 16.26 -0.10 6.75
N SER A 528 16.48 0.27 5.49
CA SER A 528 17.69 0.99 5.07
C SER A 528 17.87 2.36 5.72
N ILE A 529 16.78 2.93 6.25
CA ILE A 529 16.81 4.21 6.98
C ILE A 529 17.34 4.07 8.41
N LEU A 530 17.36 2.84 8.97
CA LEU A 530 17.81 2.62 10.34
C LEU A 530 19.31 2.91 10.47
N ASP A 531 19.66 3.69 11.46
CA ASP A 531 21.05 4.00 11.80
C ASP A 531 21.72 2.85 12.58
N GLU A 532 23.05 2.90 12.70
CA GLU A 532 23.82 1.98 13.55
C GLU A 532 23.69 2.35 15.02
N ASN A 533 22.48 2.28 15.54
CA ASN A 533 22.24 2.48 16.95
C ASN A 533 21.96 1.13 17.64
N PRO A 534 22.17 1.03 18.98
CA PRO A 534 22.00 -0.22 19.72
C PRO A 534 20.58 -0.80 19.61
N TRP A 535 19.54 0.05 19.53
CA TRP A 535 18.14 -0.40 19.49
C TRP A 535 17.80 -1.05 18.15
N SER A 536 18.14 -0.41 17.02
CA SER A 536 17.89 -0.96 15.68
C SER A 536 18.72 -2.22 15.44
N ALA A 537 19.98 -2.23 15.85
CA ALA A 537 20.86 -3.40 15.74
C ALA A 537 20.30 -4.61 16.52
N LYS A 538 19.83 -4.40 17.77
CA LYS A 538 19.18 -5.46 18.56
C LYS A 538 17.90 -5.98 17.86
N GLN A 539 17.09 -5.10 17.30
CA GLN A 539 15.86 -5.49 16.60
C GLN A 539 16.16 -6.33 15.34
N LEU A 540 17.10 -5.90 14.50
CA LEU A 540 17.48 -6.63 13.30
C LEU A 540 18.08 -8.01 13.61
N LYS A 541 18.97 -8.10 14.61
CA LYS A 541 19.51 -9.37 15.12
C LYS A 541 18.41 -10.28 15.68
N ALA A 542 17.42 -9.70 16.38
CA ALA A 542 16.29 -10.46 16.92
C ALA A 542 15.38 -11.02 15.81
N LEU A 543 15.16 -10.29 14.70
CA LEU A 543 14.43 -10.79 13.53
C LEU A 543 15.16 -11.96 12.86
N ASP A 544 16.49 -11.88 12.73
CA ASP A 544 17.32 -12.97 12.18
C ASP A 544 17.33 -14.20 13.09
N ARG A 545 17.47 -14.00 14.41
CA ARG A 545 17.38 -15.08 15.40
C ARG A 545 16.02 -15.78 15.36
N HIS A 546 14.94 -15.01 15.32
CA HIS A 546 13.59 -15.57 15.21
C HIS A 546 13.40 -16.37 13.92
N ARG A 547 13.94 -15.88 12.79
CA ARG A 547 13.95 -16.61 11.53
C ARG A 547 14.65 -17.96 11.66
N GLN A 548 15.81 -18.02 12.31
CA GLN A 548 16.53 -19.27 12.56
C GLN A 548 15.73 -20.22 13.44
N VAL A 549 15.08 -19.71 14.50
CA VAL A 549 14.19 -20.50 15.37
C VAL A 549 13.03 -21.11 14.57
N VAL A 550 12.42 -20.32 13.68
CA VAL A 550 11.33 -20.81 12.82
C VAL A 550 11.80 -21.93 11.89
N ILE A 551 12.99 -21.79 11.30
CA ILE A 551 13.59 -22.83 10.44
C ILE A 551 13.91 -24.10 11.26
N ALA A 552 14.52 -23.95 12.45
CA ALA A 552 14.84 -25.07 13.32
C ALA A 552 13.60 -25.85 13.78
N ARG A 553 12.52 -25.14 14.19
CA ARG A 553 11.24 -25.76 14.56
C ARG A 553 10.60 -26.51 13.39
N ALA A 554 10.67 -25.94 12.20
CA ALA A 554 10.18 -26.59 10.99
C ALA A 554 10.99 -27.86 10.67
N ASN A 555 12.33 -27.81 10.77
CA ASN A 555 13.18 -28.97 10.58
C ASN A 555 12.85 -30.09 11.58
N LYS A 556 12.70 -29.77 12.87
CA LYS A 556 12.32 -30.77 13.89
C LYS A 556 11.02 -31.47 13.53
N LYS A 557 10.01 -30.71 13.09
CA LYS A 557 8.73 -31.28 12.60
C LYS A 557 8.90 -32.13 11.36
N LEU A 558 9.73 -31.74 10.42
CA LEU A 558 9.96 -32.48 9.17
C LEU A 558 10.70 -33.80 9.41
N LEU A 559 11.65 -33.83 10.36
CA LEU A 559 12.37 -35.04 10.75
C LEU A 559 11.49 -36.06 11.47
N SER A 560 10.45 -35.63 12.18
CA SER A 560 9.51 -36.54 12.86
C SER A 560 8.57 -37.26 11.91
N ILE A 561 8.52 -36.89 10.64
CA ILE A 561 7.63 -37.51 9.64
C ILE A 561 8.43 -38.58 8.89
N LYS A 562 8.07 -39.85 9.11
CA LYS A 562 8.65 -40.95 8.35
C LYS A 562 8.27 -40.81 6.87
N CYS A 563 9.24 -40.53 6.02
CA CYS A 563 9.05 -40.54 4.58
C CYS A 563 8.81 -41.96 4.07
N THR A 564 7.60 -42.26 3.60
CA THR A 564 7.26 -43.58 3.04
C THR A 564 7.89 -43.81 1.66
N ASN A 565 8.46 -42.81 1.02
CA ASN A 565 9.09 -42.90 -0.30
C ASN A 565 10.63 -42.97 -0.19
N LYS A 566 11.17 -44.07 0.34
CA LYS A 566 12.63 -44.34 0.36
C LYS A 566 13.32 -44.28 -1.02
N LYS A 567 12.58 -44.43 -2.12
CA LYS A 567 13.13 -44.38 -3.49
C LYS A 567 13.58 -43.01 -3.98
N LYS A 568 13.30 -41.90 -3.25
CA LYS A 568 13.67 -40.56 -3.68
C LYS A 568 14.72 -39.85 -2.79
N GLU A 569 15.18 -40.48 -1.75
CA GLU A 569 16.21 -39.91 -0.87
C GLU A 569 17.60 -39.78 -1.50
N GLY A 570 17.83 -40.39 -2.65
CA GLY A 570 19.09 -40.41 -3.36
C GLY A 570 19.18 -39.52 -4.61
N ASN A 571 18.27 -38.54 -4.81
CA ASN A 571 18.36 -37.68 -5.99
C ASN A 571 19.48 -36.62 -5.80
N PRO A 572 20.59 -36.70 -6.58
CA PRO A 572 21.71 -35.76 -6.46
C PRO A 572 21.32 -34.28 -6.58
N ARG A 573 20.22 -33.96 -7.28
CA ARG A 573 19.70 -32.59 -7.39
C ARG A 573 19.09 -32.05 -6.10
N GLU A 574 18.57 -32.90 -5.20
CA GLU A 574 18.03 -32.48 -3.89
C GLU A 574 19.17 -32.15 -2.91
N ASN A 575 20.24 -32.95 -2.90
CA ASN A 575 21.45 -32.65 -2.12
C ASN A 575 22.17 -31.38 -2.60
N GLN A 576 22.14 -31.10 -3.92
CA GLN A 576 22.66 -29.84 -4.44
C GLN A 576 21.81 -28.63 -4.03
N ARG A 577 20.46 -28.75 -3.96
CA ARG A 577 19.60 -27.66 -3.51
C ARG A 577 19.80 -27.33 -2.04
N GLU A 578 20.08 -28.28 -1.18
CA GLU A 578 20.41 -28.03 0.23
C GLU A 578 21.72 -27.25 0.39
N ARG A 579 22.72 -27.50 -0.45
CA ARG A 579 24.02 -26.79 -0.44
C ARG A 579 23.90 -25.29 -0.81
N PHE A 580 22.89 -24.91 -1.56
CA PHE A 580 22.64 -23.52 -1.97
C PHE A 580 21.61 -22.78 -1.12
N MET A 581 21.16 -23.34 0.00
CA MET A 581 20.26 -22.66 0.91
C MET A 581 20.97 -21.57 1.69
N TYR A 582 20.43 -20.35 1.63
CA TYR A 582 20.95 -19.24 2.39
C TYR A 582 20.60 -19.36 3.88
N HIS A 583 21.57 -19.67 4.71
CA HIS A 583 21.45 -19.79 6.16
C HIS A 583 21.84 -18.51 6.91
N GLY A 584 22.24 -17.45 6.23
CA GLY A 584 22.74 -16.21 6.82
C GLY A 584 21.66 -15.35 7.50
N CYS A 585 22.07 -14.15 7.86
CA CYS A 585 21.31 -13.15 8.62
C CYS A 585 20.79 -12.03 7.70
N PRO A 586 19.67 -12.22 6.95
CA PRO A 586 19.27 -11.27 5.91
C PRO A 586 18.96 -9.88 6.44
N PHE A 587 18.43 -9.73 7.65
CA PHE A 587 18.09 -8.43 8.19
C PHE A 587 19.31 -7.62 8.63
N SER A 588 20.22 -8.20 9.42
CA SER A 588 21.41 -7.52 9.90
C SER A 588 22.47 -7.34 8.81
N TYR A 589 22.71 -8.38 8.01
CA TYR A 589 23.70 -8.35 6.92
C TYR A 589 23.34 -7.33 5.83
N TYR A 590 22.13 -7.37 5.32
CA TYR A 590 21.71 -6.42 4.27
C TYR A 590 21.57 -5.00 4.78
N GLY A 591 21.22 -4.82 6.05
CA GLY A 591 21.28 -3.51 6.70
C GLY A 591 22.67 -2.89 6.57
N GLN A 592 23.73 -3.65 6.82
CA GLN A 592 25.12 -3.19 6.65
C GLN A 592 25.47 -2.92 5.17
N CYS A 593 25.07 -3.79 4.25
CA CYS A 593 25.34 -3.58 2.82
C CYS A 593 24.70 -2.29 2.27
N PHE A 594 23.49 -1.94 2.71
CA PHE A 594 22.83 -0.69 2.33
C PHE A 594 23.57 0.54 2.85
N LYS A 595 24.06 0.48 4.07
CA LYS A 595 24.85 1.56 4.67
C LYS A 595 26.17 1.77 3.97
N TYR A 596 26.85 0.69 3.61
CA TYR A 596 28.11 0.74 2.87
C TYR A 596 27.94 1.43 1.52
N LYS A 597 26.86 1.10 0.79
CA LYS A 597 26.55 1.74 -0.50
C LYS A 597 26.19 3.23 -0.38
N ASN A 598 25.52 3.62 0.69
CA ASN A 598 25.19 5.03 0.93
C ASN A 598 26.43 5.88 1.34
N LYS A 599 27.49 5.24 1.85
CA LYS A 599 28.78 5.90 2.12
C LYS A 599 29.63 6.07 0.84
N LEU A 600 29.36 5.26 -0.21
CA LEU A 600 30.08 5.33 -1.49
C LEU A 600 29.39 6.26 -2.52
N LYS A 601 28.24 6.85 -2.18
CA LYS A 601 27.56 7.93 -2.90
C LYS A 601 27.80 9.26 -2.23
#